data_a881d0983a04b68e48335622898a0c75
#
_entry.id   a881d0983a04b68e48335622898a0c75
#
_cell.length_a   1.000
_cell.length_b   1.000
_cell.length_c   1.000
_cell.angle_alpha   90.00
_cell.angle_beta   90.00
_cell.angle_gamma   90.00
#
_symmetry.space_group_name_H-M   'P 1'
#
loop_
_entity.id
_entity.type
_entity.pdbx_description
1 polymer ?
#
loop_
_entity_poly.entity_id
_entity_poly.type
_entity_poly.pdbx_seq_one_letter_code
_entity_poly.pdbx_strand_id
1 'polypeptide(L)'
;PTSGGIYLNPLVDVYGFPRGQDLSEYATNFEKFDENRNMPVQSWFTTPSEWTQNPYWVKNRILNNNKRYRALASLTANLKATDWLNLQARGNVDYVSDKFDQKMYASTSPAIVGNNGRYVYADTQNFLIYGDVMAMFNKHFGDFSVNAALGGSINVQTENSLTLDSKTASLYKPNLFTVPNIVMNTSASAEQVIDRRRTIQSVFATAQVGWKDALFLDLTARNDWSSTLSHTNSVDKGFFYPSVGL
;
A
#
# COMPACT_ATOMS: atom_id res chain seq x y z
N PRO A 1 4.09 7.87 3.97
CA PRO A 1 5.13 8.79 4.40
C PRO A 1 5.22 9.85 3.34
N THR A 2 4.52 10.88 3.61
CA THR A 2 4.46 12.03 2.75
C THR A 2 5.80 12.71 2.71
N SER A 3 6.21 13.11 1.53
CA SER A 3 7.35 13.96 1.20
C SER A 3 7.31 15.35 1.88
N GLY A 4 6.90 15.40 3.13
CA GLY A 4 6.85 16.62 3.94
C GLY A 4 8.14 16.90 4.68
N GLY A 5 9.05 15.93 4.71
CA GLY A 5 10.38 16.06 5.28
C GLY A 5 10.46 16.92 6.54
N ILE A 6 11.46 17.73 6.57
CA ILE A 6 11.77 18.71 7.61
C ILE A 6 10.66 19.76 7.82
N TYR A 7 9.97 20.17 6.76
CA TYR A 7 8.99 21.28 6.79
C TYR A 7 7.75 21.02 7.64
N LEU A 8 7.47 19.76 7.97
CA LEU A 8 6.31 19.35 8.78
C LEU A 8 6.72 18.67 10.08
N ASN A 9 7.99 18.75 10.47
CA ASN A 9 8.45 18.19 11.73
C ASN A 9 8.33 19.23 12.86
N PRO A 10 7.31 19.14 13.73
CA PRO A 10 7.09 20.11 14.78
C PRO A 10 8.24 20.19 15.81
N LEU A 11 9.08 19.15 15.92
CA LEU A 11 10.22 19.16 16.84
C LEU A 11 11.28 20.16 16.41
N VAL A 12 11.50 20.34 15.12
CA VAL A 12 12.47 21.33 14.60
C VAL A 12 12.07 22.73 15.07
N ASP A 13 10.78 23.05 14.98
CA ASP A 13 10.24 24.35 15.38
C ASP A 13 10.32 24.58 16.90
N VAL A 14 10.11 23.53 17.70
CA VAL A 14 10.27 23.58 19.17
C VAL A 14 11.72 23.85 19.55
N TYR A 15 12.68 23.16 18.91
CA TYR A 15 14.10 23.38 19.21
C TYR A 15 14.62 24.73 18.72
N GLY A 16 14.05 25.31 17.67
CA GLY A 16 14.36 26.63 17.14
C GLY A 16 13.67 27.79 17.89
N PHE A 17 12.75 27.49 18.83
CA PHE A 17 11.99 28.50 19.53
C PHE A 17 12.85 29.33 20.52
N PRO A 18 12.68 30.67 20.56
CA PRO A 18 13.45 31.54 21.46
C PRO A 18 13.26 31.21 22.94
N ARG A 19 14.34 30.99 23.68
CA ARG A 19 14.29 30.59 25.10
C ARG A 19 13.72 31.64 26.03
N GLY A 20 13.66 32.91 25.62
CA GLY A 20 13.11 34.00 26.37
C GLY A 20 11.61 34.23 26.21
N GLN A 21 10.94 33.38 25.42
CA GLN A 21 9.50 33.48 25.18
C GLN A 21 8.77 32.24 25.70
N ASP A 22 7.48 32.40 26.01
CA ASP A 22 6.64 31.31 26.48
C ASP A 22 5.97 30.60 25.29
N LEU A 23 6.37 29.34 25.01
CA LEU A 23 5.80 28.53 23.97
C LEU A 23 4.31 28.19 24.23
N SER A 24 3.86 28.20 25.49
CA SER A 24 2.48 27.87 25.84
C SER A 24 1.47 28.89 25.34
N GLU A 25 1.87 30.13 25.13
CA GLU A 25 1.02 31.15 24.48
C GLU A 25 0.62 30.74 23.08
N TYR A 26 1.56 30.13 22.34
CA TYR A 26 1.32 29.66 20.99
C TYR A 26 0.58 28.31 20.94
N ALA A 27 0.45 27.61 22.05
CA ALA A 27 -0.39 26.43 22.15
C ALA A 27 -1.87 26.78 22.18
N THR A 28 -2.21 27.82 22.91
CA THR A 28 -3.58 28.32 23.05
C THR A 28 -3.98 29.18 21.85
N ASN A 29 -3.06 30.04 21.40
CA ASN A 29 -3.27 31.00 20.31
C ASN A 29 -2.46 30.59 19.06
N PHE A 30 -2.59 29.34 18.61
CA PHE A 30 -1.85 28.84 17.46
C PHE A 30 -2.32 29.44 16.14
N GLU A 31 -3.47 30.10 16.13
CA GLU A 31 -4.02 30.80 14.98
C GLU A 31 -4.55 32.18 15.36
N LYS A 32 -4.58 33.07 14.39
CA LYS A 32 -5.20 34.40 14.46
C LYS A 32 -6.02 34.67 13.21
N PHE A 33 -7.03 35.48 13.31
CA PHE A 33 -7.82 35.88 12.14
C PHE A 33 -7.08 36.94 11.33
N ASP A 34 -6.98 36.75 10.04
CA ASP A 34 -6.44 37.72 9.07
C ASP A 34 -7.63 38.36 8.33
N GLU A 35 -7.88 39.60 8.62
CA GLU A 35 -9.02 40.35 8.03
C GLU A 35 -8.86 40.54 6.52
N ASN A 36 -7.61 40.69 6.03
CA ASN A 36 -7.35 40.91 4.61
C ASN A 36 -7.65 39.64 3.79
N ARG A 37 -7.39 38.47 4.37
CA ARG A 37 -7.62 37.17 3.76
C ARG A 37 -8.96 36.56 4.16
N ASN A 38 -9.65 37.18 5.13
CA ASN A 38 -10.91 36.70 5.70
C ASN A 38 -10.84 35.22 6.12
N MET A 39 -9.76 34.84 6.82
CA MET A 39 -9.56 33.46 7.27
C MET A 39 -8.58 33.37 8.44
N PRO A 40 -8.62 32.27 9.22
CA PRO A 40 -7.58 31.98 10.22
C PRO A 40 -6.23 31.72 9.54
N VAL A 41 -5.18 32.32 10.08
CA VAL A 41 -3.80 32.09 9.69
C VAL A 41 -2.98 31.70 10.91
N GLN A 42 -1.86 31.06 10.67
CA GLN A 42 -0.97 30.62 11.75
C GLN A 42 -0.41 31.82 12.53
N SER A 43 -0.44 31.71 13.86
CA SER A 43 0.17 32.65 14.80
C SER A 43 1.51 32.07 15.25
N TRP A 44 2.60 32.80 15.04
CA TRP A 44 3.94 32.36 15.41
C TRP A 44 4.83 33.57 15.77
N PHE A 45 5.91 33.36 16.51
CA PHE A 45 6.83 34.42 16.94
C PHE A 45 7.57 35.10 15.77
N THR A 46 7.62 34.44 14.62
CA THR A 46 8.18 34.96 13.37
C THR A 46 7.23 34.67 12.21
N THR A 47 7.51 35.29 11.06
CA THR A 47 6.75 34.97 9.85
C THR A 47 6.92 33.49 9.49
N PRO A 48 5.83 32.72 9.40
CA PRO A 48 5.87 31.34 9.00
C PRO A 48 6.54 31.15 7.64
N SER A 49 7.46 30.21 7.56
CA SER A 49 8.25 29.95 6.35
C SER A 49 8.41 28.44 6.13
N GLU A 50 9.22 28.06 5.18
CA GLU A 50 9.58 26.67 4.96
C GLU A 50 10.40 26.06 6.12
N TRP A 51 11.07 26.90 6.91
CA TRP A 51 11.97 26.49 8.01
C TRP A 51 11.40 26.68 9.40
N THR A 52 10.30 27.42 9.52
CA THR A 52 9.72 27.73 10.84
C THR A 52 8.22 27.86 10.79
N GLN A 53 7.53 27.11 11.61
CA GLN A 53 6.09 27.10 11.76
C GLN A 53 5.69 26.85 13.20
N ASN A 54 4.51 27.29 13.60
CA ASN A 54 3.97 26.93 14.89
C ASN A 54 3.71 25.40 14.97
N PRO A 55 4.34 24.67 15.89
CA PRO A 55 4.14 23.22 16.02
C PRO A 55 2.69 22.84 16.33
N TYR A 56 1.96 23.71 17.02
CA TYR A 56 0.53 23.49 17.32
C TYR A 56 -0.37 23.74 16.09
N TRP A 57 0.04 24.65 15.20
CA TRP A 57 -0.59 24.77 13.90
C TRP A 57 -0.42 23.49 13.09
N VAL A 58 0.79 22.97 12.98
CA VAL A 58 1.08 21.71 12.28
C VAL A 58 0.20 20.59 12.83
N LYS A 59 0.11 20.47 14.15
CA LYS A 59 -0.72 19.45 14.83
C LYS A 59 -2.21 19.59 14.53
N ASN A 60 -2.74 20.82 14.49
CA ASN A 60 -4.18 21.07 14.44
C ASN A 60 -4.71 21.40 13.04
N ARG A 61 -3.84 21.79 12.10
CA ARG A 61 -4.22 22.25 10.75
C ARG A 61 -3.60 21.46 9.61
N ILE A 62 -2.83 20.42 9.92
CA ILE A 62 -2.39 19.40 8.96
C ILE A 62 -3.04 18.08 9.37
N LEU A 63 -4.15 17.79 8.73
CA LEU A 63 -5.01 16.66 9.09
C LEU A 63 -4.83 15.54 8.08
N ASN A 64 -4.48 14.36 8.57
CA ASN A 64 -4.36 13.15 7.78
C ASN A 64 -5.47 12.18 8.22
N ASN A 65 -6.27 11.74 7.27
CA ASN A 65 -7.29 10.72 7.50
C ASN A 65 -7.01 9.53 6.57
N ASN A 66 -6.81 8.38 7.17
CA ASN A 66 -6.54 7.15 6.44
C ASN A 66 -7.55 6.08 6.87
N LYS A 67 -8.32 5.58 5.91
CA LYS A 67 -9.34 4.56 6.15
C LYS A 67 -9.06 3.36 5.26
N ARG A 68 -8.96 2.19 5.89
CA ARG A 68 -8.80 0.92 5.18
C ARG A 68 -10.01 0.03 5.45
N TYR A 69 -10.58 -0.48 4.37
CA TYR A 69 -11.57 -1.54 4.39
C TYR A 69 -10.96 -2.77 3.73
N ARG A 70 -11.10 -3.92 4.38
CA ARG A 70 -10.61 -5.19 3.83
C ARG A 70 -11.66 -6.25 4.01
N ALA A 71 -11.93 -7.01 2.96
CA ALA A 71 -12.75 -8.20 2.96
C ALA A 71 -11.92 -9.37 2.43
N LEU A 72 -11.85 -10.45 3.20
CA LEU A 72 -11.14 -11.66 2.85
C LEU A 72 -12.09 -12.84 2.98
N ALA A 73 -12.16 -13.64 1.92
CA ALA A 73 -12.92 -14.89 1.90
C ALA A 73 -12.02 -16.01 1.36
N SER A 74 -12.12 -17.19 1.98
CA SER A 74 -11.41 -18.38 1.52
C SER A 74 -12.34 -19.59 1.56
N LEU A 75 -12.17 -20.46 0.56
CA LEU A 75 -12.87 -21.74 0.47
C LEU A 75 -11.83 -22.83 0.19
N THR A 76 -11.93 -23.93 0.93
CA THR A 76 -11.13 -25.12 0.69
C THR A 76 -12.05 -26.32 0.57
N ALA A 77 -11.91 -27.07 -0.49
CA ALA A 77 -12.57 -28.35 -0.72
C ALA A 77 -11.53 -29.46 -0.72
N ASN A 78 -11.78 -30.51 0.06
CA ASN A 78 -10.92 -31.70 0.10
C ASN A 78 -11.77 -32.93 -0.24
N LEU A 79 -11.25 -33.76 -1.14
CA LEU A 79 -11.87 -35.00 -1.55
C LEU A 79 -10.87 -36.16 -1.35
N LYS A 80 -11.18 -37.06 -0.45
CA LYS A 80 -10.45 -38.34 -0.34
C LYS A 80 -10.94 -39.26 -1.45
N ALA A 81 -10.19 -39.27 -2.57
CA ALA A 81 -10.57 -40.08 -3.74
C ALA A 81 -10.29 -41.57 -3.50
N THR A 82 -9.17 -41.90 -2.83
CA THR A 82 -8.81 -43.25 -2.39
C THR A 82 -8.06 -43.15 -1.06
N ASP A 83 -7.63 -44.28 -0.48
CA ASP A 83 -6.82 -44.26 0.76
C ASP A 83 -5.40 -43.66 0.57
N TRP A 84 -4.95 -43.58 -0.67
CA TRP A 84 -3.62 -43.08 -1.03
C TRP A 84 -3.67 -41.80 -1.86
N LEU A 85 -4.85 -41.30 -2.29
CA LEU A 85 -5.00 -40.10 -3.12
C LEU A 85 -6.03 -39.14 -2.52
N ASN A 86 -5.59 -37.95 -2.19
CA ASN A 86 -6.44 -36.81 -1.79
C ASN A 86 -6.34 -35.72 -2.85
N LEU A 87 -7.47 -35.15 -3.20
CA LEU A 87 -7.58 -33.97 -4.06
C LEU A 87 -7.98 -32.77 -3.22
N GLN A 88 -7.33 -31.65 -3.43
CA GLN A 88 -7.66 -30.39 -2.76
C GLN A 88 -7.83 -29.29 -3.80
N ALA A 89 -8.85 -28.46 -3.61
CA ALA A 89 -9.03 -27.21 -4.33
C ALA A 89 -9.19 -26.07 -3.30
N ARG A 90 -8.46 -24.96 -3.50
CA ARG A 90 -8.54 -23.77 -2.67
C ARG A 90 -8.83 -22.54 -3.52
N GLY A 91 -9.64 -21.66 -2.99
CA GLY A 91 -9.92 -20.35 -3.56
C GLY A 91 -9.89 -19.28 -2.48
N ASN A 92 -9.20 -18.18 -2.75
CA ASN A 92 -9.15 -17.02 -1.88
C ASN A 92 -9.45 -15.74 -2.66
N VAL A 93 -10.21 -14.85 -2.04
CA VAL A 93 -10.47 -13.51 -2.54
C VAL A 93 -10.08 -12.54 -1.43
N ASP A 94 -9.28 -11.55 -1.76
CA ASP A 94 -8.86 -10.48 -0.85
C ASP A 94 -9.11 -9.13 -1.53
N TYR A 95 -10.02 -8.35 -0.97
CA TYR A 95 -10.33 -7.00 -1.43
C TYR A 95 -9.88 -6.00 -0.37
N VAL A 96 -9.08 -5.03 -0.80
CA VAL A 96 -8.61 -3.92 0.04
C VAL A 96 -8.99 -2.60 -0.63
N SER A 97 -9.66 -1.73 0.11
CA SER A 97 -9.93 -0.35 -0.30
C SER A 97 -9.29 0.61 0.70
N ASP A 98 -8.32 1.38 0.24
CA ASP A 98 -7.61 2.41 0.99
C ASP A 98 -8.05 3.79 0.54
N LYS A 99 -8.58 4.58 1.47
CA LYS A 99 -8.93 5.97 1.26
C LYS A 99 -8.06 6.85 2.12
N PHE A 100 -7.37 7.78 1.50
CA PHE A 100 -6.52 8.75 2.16
C PHE A 100 -6.98 10.15 1.81
N ASP A 101 -7.17 11.01 2.81
CA ASP A 101 -7.31 12.43 2.61
C ASP A 101 -6.38 13.21 3.53
N GLN A 102 -5.68 14.19 2.97
CA GLN A 102 -4.83 15.09 3.71
C GLN A 102 -5.28 16.53 3.45
N LYS A 103 -5.49 17.26 4.52
CA LYS A 103 -5.93 18.65 4.53
C LYS A 103 -4.84 19.49 5.17
N MET A 104 -4.22 20.35 4.38
CA MET A 104 -3.25 21.31 4.88
C MET A 104 -3.83 22.71 4.71
N TYR A 105 -4.08 23.35 5.83
CA TYR A 105 -4.73 24.67 5.84
C TYR A 105 -3.83 25.74 5.25
N ALA A 106 -4.47 26.74 4.67
CA ALA A 106 -3.82 27.96 4.20
C ALA A 106 -3.01 28.60 5.34
N SER A 107 -1.89 29.24 5.00
CA SER A 107 -0.88 29.73 5.97
C SER A 107 0.10 28.67 6.51
N THR A 108 -0.05 27.39 6.13
CA THR A 108 1.03 26.41 6.28
C THR A 108 2.20 26.77 5.34
N SER A 109 3.39 26.19 5.58
CA SER A 109 4.60 26.48 4.78
C SER A 109 4.34 26.67 3.29
N PRO A 110 4.73 27.81 2.71
CA PRO A 110 4.51 28.11 1.29
C PRO A 110 5.31 27.19 0.35
N ALA A 111 6.33 26.50 0.84
CA ALA A 111 7.10 25.54 0.07
C ALA A 111 6.28 24.30 -0.34
N ILE A 112 5.22 23.98 0.42
CA ILE A 112 4.43 22.75 0.23
C ILE A 112 2.94 22.98 0.09
N VAL A 113 2.44 24.16 0.43
CA VAL A 113 1.00 24.50 0.45
C VAL A 113 0.77 25.77 -0.34
N GLY A 114 -0.21 25.74 -1.22
CA GLY A 114 -0.66 26.96 -1.92
C GLY A 114 -1.39 27.94 -1.00
N ASN A 115 -1.61 29.16 -1.47
CA ASN A 115 -2.15 30.26 -0.67
C ASN A 115 -3.48 29.94 0.03
N ASN A 116 -4.34 29.14 -0.57
CA ASN A 116 -5.67 28.80 -0.03
C ASN A 116 -5.71 27.40 0.61
N GLY A 117 -4.55 26.77 0.83
CA GLY A 117 -4.45 25.41 1.37
C GLY A 117 -4.05 24.39 0.31
N ARG A 118 -3.80 23.16 0.77
CA ARG A 118 -3.52 22.00 -0.08
C ARG A 118 -4.42 20.85 0.31
N TYR A 119 -4.98 20.20 -0.68
CA TYR A 119 -5.79 19.02 -0.52
C TYR A 119 -5.19 17.86 -1.31
N VAL A 120 -4.95 16.75 -0.61
CA VAL A 120 -4.57 15.47 -1.23
C VAL A 120 -5.71 14.49 -1.00
N TYR A 121 -6.18 13.88 -2.06
CA TYR A 121 -7.16 12.81 -2.03
C TYR A 121 -6.62 11.60 -2.79
N ALA A 122 -6.64 10.43 -2.15
CA ALA A 122 -6.29 9.19 -2.82
C ALA A 122 -7.31 8.09 -2.48
N ASP A 123 -7.70 7.34 -3.49
CA ASP A 123 -8.53 6.14 -3.38
C ASP A 123 -7.80 5.02 -4.13
N THR A 124 -7.46 3.94 -3.43
CA THR A 124 -6.76 2.80 -4.00
C THR A 124 -7.53 1.53 -3.67
N GLN A 125 -7.84 0.76 -4.70
CA GLN A 125 -8.54 -0.51 -4.58
C GLN A 125 -7.65 -1.62 -5.13
N ASN A 126 -7.39 -2.62 -4.30
CA ASN A 126 -6.66 -3.81 -4.66
C ASN A 126 -7.57 -5.02 -4.55
N PHE A 127 -7.65 -5.80 -5.61
CA PHE A 127 -8.42 -7.02 -5.66
C PHE A 127 -7.49 -8.18 -6.05
N LEU A 128 -7.40 -9.18 -5.18
CA LEU A 128 -6.58 -10.35 -5.36
C LEU A 128 -7.47 -11.60 -5.36
N ILE A 129 -7.32 -12.40 -6.41
CA ILE A 129 -7.91 -13.73 -6.51
C ILE A 129 -6.76 -14.73 -6.55
N TYR A 130 -6.83 -15.72 -5.70
CA TYR A 130 -5.93 -16.87 -5.72
C TYR A 130 -6.75 -18.15 -5.81
N GLY A 131 -6.32 -19.06 -6.65
CA GLY A 131 -6.88 -20.40 -6.72
C GLY A 131 -5.78 -21.42 -6.95
N ASP A 132 -5.91 -22.59 -6.34
CA ASP A 132 -5.06 -23.74 -6.62
C ASP A 132 -5.87 -25.06 -6.61
N VAL A 133 -5.33 -26.02 -7.34
CA VAL A 133 -5.75 -27.41 -7.29
C VAL A 133 -4.54 -28.29 -7.04
N MET A 134 -4.67 -29.31 -6.22
CA MET A 134 -3.57 -30.16 -5.82
C MET A 134 -4.05 -31.61 -5.67
N ALA A 135 -3.27 -32.54 -6.21
CA ALA A 135 -3.38 -33.97 -5.97
C ALA A 135 -2.25 -34.41 -5.04
N MET A 136 -2.61 -34.98 -3.91
CA MET A 136 -1.68 -35.45 -2.88
C MET A 136 -1.71 -36.98 -2.84
N PHE A 137 -0.56 -37.57 -3.03
CA PHE A 137 -0.36 -39.01 -3.04
C PHE A 137 0.42 -39.42 -1.79
N ASN A 138 -0.04 -40.44 -1.07
CA ASN A 138 0.63 -41.00 0.08
C ASN A 138 0.46 -42.52 0.08
N LYS A 139 1.56 -43.26 -0.05
CA LYS A 139 1.51 -44.74 -0.08
C LYS A 139 2.81 -45.36 0.39
N HIS A 140 2.67 -46.48 1.08
CA HIS A 140 3.78 -47.35 1.47
C HIS A 140 3.91 -48.56 0.53
N PHE A 141 5.11 -48.91 0.14
CA PHE A 141 5.46 -50.05 -0.72
C PHE A 141 6.57 -50.83 -0.07
N GLY A 142 6.24 -51.76 0.84
CA GLY A 142 7.23 -52.51 1.63
C GLY A 142 8.09 -51.55 2.45
N ASP A 143 9.41 -51.56 2.21
CA ASP A 143 10.38 -50.69 2.93
C ASP A 143 10.39 -49.24 2.44
N PHE A 144 9.58 -48.89 1.43
CA PHE A 144 9.52 -47.56 0.84
C PHE A 144 8.24 -46.83 1.23
N SER A 145 8.37 -45.55 1.60
CA SER A 145 7.28 -44.61 1.73
C SER A 145 7.36 -43.52 0.65
N VAL A 146 6.23 -43.18 0.02
CA VAL A 146 6.17 -42.16 -0.99
C VAL A 146 5.09 -41.15 -0.63
N ASN A 147 5.49 -39.91 -0.43
CA ASN A 147 4.60 -38.75 -0.28
C ASN A 147 4.86 -37.82 -1.47
N ALA A 148 3.86 -37.58 -2.28
CA ALA A 148 4.02 -36.70 -3.44
C ALA A 148 2.81 -35.75 -3.59
N ALA A 149 3.03 -34.58 -4.13
CA ALA A 149 1.97 -33.67 -4.52
C ALA A 149 2.26 -33.06 -5.89
N LEU A 150 1.22 -32.94 -6.70
CA LEU A 150 1.24 -32.25 -7.97
C LEU A 150 0.10 -31.23 -7.97
N GLY A 151 0.39 -30.00 -8.34
CA GLY A 151 -0.61 -28.95 -8.34
C GLY A 151 -0.36 -27.85 -9.34
N GLY A 152 -1.40 -27.03 -9.50
CA GLY A 152 -1.32 -25.79 -10.26
C GLY A 152 -2.05 -24.68 -9.53
N SER A 153 -1.58 -23.46 -9.71
CA SER A 153 -2.20 -22.27 -9.08
C SER A 153 -2.28 -21.10 -10.04
N ILE A 154 -3.23 -20.23 -9.78
CA ILE A 154 -3.37 -18.94 -10.44
C ILE A 154 -3.51 -17.85 -9.36
N ASN A 155 -2.77 -16.75 -9.57
CA ASN A 155 -2.87 -15.55 -8.77
C ASN A 155 -3.15 -14.37 -9.70
N VAL A 156 -4.25 -13.66 -9.47
CA VAL A 156 -4.64 -12.48 -10.25
C VAL A 156 -4.76 -11.31 -9.28
N GLN A 157 -3.97 -10.29 -9.49
CA GLN A 157 -4.04 -9.03 -8.76
C GLN A 157 -4.49 -7.92 -9.72
N THR A 158 -5.51 -7.16 -9.31
CA THR A 158 -5.99 -5.98 -10.02
C THR A 158 -5.91 -4.77 -9.10
N GLU A 159 -5.35 -3.68 -9.58
CA GLU A 159 -5.23 -2.41 -8.87
C GLU A 159 -5.95 -1.32 -9.66
N ASN A 160 -6.80 -0.57 -8.95
CA ASN A 160 -7.38 0.68 -9.40
C ASN A 160 -6.99 1.77 -8.40
N SER A 161 -6.49 2.89 -8.87
CA SER A 161 -6.17 4.01 -7.99
C SER A 161 -6.41 5.36 -8.65
N LEU A 162 -6.82 6.32 -7.85
CA LEU A 162 -6.93 7.73 -8.19
C LEU A 162 -6.26 8.54 -7.09
N THR A 163 -5.29 9.36 -7.47
CA THR A 163 -4.64 10.32 -6.57
C THR A 163 -4.74 11.71 -7.16
N LEU A 164 -5.27 12.63 -6.37
CA LEU A 164 -5.37 14.05 -6.69
C LEU A 164 -4.62 14.84 -5.62
N ASP A 165 -3.77 15.75 -6.02
CA ASP A 165 -2.97 16.58 -5.14
C ASP A 165 -2.89 18.00 -5.69
N SER A 166 -3.43 18.97 -4.95
CA SER A 166 -3.35 20.37 -5.35
C SER A 166 -1.94 20.94 -5.24
N LYS A 167 -1.03 20.32 -4.47
CA LYS A 167 0.33 20.82 -4.23
C LYS A 167 0.34 22.33 -3.94
N THR A 168 1.20 23.08 -4.63
CA THR A 168 1.30 24.53 -4.54
C THR A 168 0.34 25.28 -5.48
N ALA A 169 -0.42 24.56 -6.34
CA ALA A 169 -1.46 25.14 -7.18
C ALA A 169 -2.59 25.78 -6.37
N SER A 170 -2.77 25.33 -5.12
CA SER A 170 -3.76 25.87 -4.21
C SER A 170 -5.19 25.38 -4.46
N LEU A 171 -6.11 26.00 -3.78
CA LEU A 171 -7.55 25.79 -3.87
C LEU A 171 -8.23 27.08 -4.35
N TYR A 172 -9.38 26.96 -5.00
CA TYR A 172 -10.16 28.15 -5.40
C TYR A 172 -10.65 28.93 -4.17
N LYS A 173 -11.22 28.22 -3.18
CA LYS A 173 -11.70 28.82 -1.92
C LYS A 173 -10.80 28.34 -0.77
N PRO A 174 -10.39 29.24 0.14
CA PRO A 174 -9.52 28.88 1.25
C PRO A 174 -10.13 27.79 2.13
N ASN A 175 -9.30 26.80 2.48
CA ASN A 175 -9.62 25.73 3.45
C ASN A 175 -10.90 24.92 3.14
N LEU A 176 -11.41 24.96 1.91
CA LEU A 176 -12.50 24.11 1.44
C LEU A 176 -11.89 22.86 0.76
N PHE A 177 -11.81 21.78 1.49
CA PHE A 177 -11.12 20.56 1.06
C PHE A 177 -12.07 19.61 0.32
N THR A 178 -12.31 19.93 -0.94
CA THR A 178 -13.10 19.12 -1.87
C THR A 178 -12.41 19.03 -3.22
N VAL A 179 -12.60 17.93 -3.94
CA VAL A 179 -11.97 17.72 -5.25
C VAL A 179 -12.31 18.84 -6.25
N PRO A 180 -13.59 19.30 -6.39
CA PRO A 180 -13.91 20.39 -7.31
C PRO A 180 -13.27 21.74 -6.96
N ASN A 181 -12.75 21.89 -5.73
CA ASN A 181 -12.09 23.11 -5.28
C ASN A 181 -10.58 23.13 -5.56
N ILE A 182 -10.01 22.04 -6.11
CA ILE A 182 -8.61 21.99 -6.52
C ILE A 182 -8.40 22.81 -7.79
N VAL A 183 -7.42 23.72 -7.77
CA VAL A 183 -6.98 24.42 -8.98
C VAL A 183 -6.09 23.48 -9.78
N MET A 184 -6.65 22.91 -10.84
CA MET A 184 -5.92 21.99 -11.73
C MET A 184 -5.08 22.78 -12.74
N ASN A 185 -3.83 23.06 -12.38
CA ASN A 185 -2.84 23.69 -13.24
C ASN A 185 -1.55 22.86 -13.28
N THR A 186 -0.48 23.39 -13.85
CA THR A 186 0.82 22.68 -13.96
C THR A 186 1.47 22.31 -12.62
N SER A 187 1.06 22.93 -11.51
CA SER A 187 1.56 22.65 -10.18
C SER A 187 0.75 21.57 -9.43
N ALA A 188 -0.47 21.26 -9.88
CA ALA A 188 -1.28 20.17 -9.36
C ALA A 188 -0.92 18.84 -10.02
N SER A 189 -1.31 17.73 -9.42
CA SER A 189 -1.20 16.40 -10.04
C SER A 189 -2.49 15.62 -9.91
N ALA A 190 -2.81 14.88 -10.99
CA ALA A 190 -3.82 13.86 -11.01
C ALA A 190 -3.19 12.59 -11.61
N GLU A 191 -3.20 11.52 -10.86
CA GLU A 191 -2.65 10.22 -11.27
C GLU A 191 -3.75 9.18 -11.15
N GLN A 192 -3.95 8.42 -12.22
CA GLN A 192 -4.94 7.36 -12.24
C GLN A 192 -4.34 6.07 -12.78
N VAL A 193 -4.63 4.98 -12.11
CA VAL A 193 -4.37 3.62 -12.58
C VAL A 193 -5.71 2.92 -12.74
N ILE A 194 -5.94 2.37 -13.92
CA ILE A 194 -7.17 1.65 -14.25
C ILE A 194 -6.79 0.22 -14.62
N ASP A 195 -7.38 -0.75 -13.92
CA ASP A 195 -7.28 -2.18 -14.21
C ASP A 195 -5.85 -2.67 -14.43
N ARG A 196 -4.90 -2.17 -13.63
CA ARG A 196 -3.54 -2.71 -13.65
C ARG A 196 -3.59 -4.14 -13.18
N ARG A 197 -3.53 -5.06 -14.11
CA ARG A 197 -3.66 -6.49 -13.85
C ARG A 197 -2.32 -7.20 -13.94
N ARG A 198 -2.01 -7.97 -12.89
CA ARG A 198 -0.90 -8.92 -12.87
C ARG A 198 -1.45 -10.33 -12.66
N THR A 199 -1.04 -11.26 -13.50
CA THR A 199 -1.40 -12.67 -13.39
C THR A 199 -0.14 -13.50 -13.27
N ILE A 200 -0.11 -14.40 -12.28
CA ILE A 200 0.92 -15.42 -12.13
C ILE A 200 0.23 -16.78 -12.17
N GLN A 201 0.69 -17.64 -13.08
CA GLN A 201 0.27 -19.03 -13.17
C GLN A 201 1.45 -19.91 -12.78
N SER A 202 1.17 -21.02 -12.09
CA SER A 202 2.22 -21.89 -11.61
C SER A 202 1.80 -23.34 -11.71
N VAL A 203 2.79 -24.19 -12.01
CA VAL A 203 2.68 -25.66 -11.85
C VAL A 203 3.80 -26.09 -10.91
N PHE A 204 3.49 -26.94 -9.97
CA PHE A 204 4.44 -27.41 -8.97
C PHE A 204 4.26 -28.89 -8.66
N ALA A 205 5.37 -29.53 -8.33
CA ALA A 205 5.41 -30.90 -7.86
C ALA A 205 6.38 -31.03 -6.70
N THR A 206 6.01 -31.85 -5.72
CA THR A 206 6.88 -32.24 -4.60
C THR A 206 6.82 -33.77 -4.45
N ALA A 207 7.93 -34.38 -4.10
CA ALA A 207 7.98 -35.79 -3.78
C ALA A 207 8.99 -36.03 -2.66
N GLN A 208 8.60 -36.82 -1.67
CA GLN A 208 9.49 -37.36 -0.67
C GLN A 208 9.46 -38.90 -0.76
N VAL A 209 10.60 -39.51 -0.93
CA VAL A 209 10.76 -40.96 -0.94
C VAL A 209 11.57 -41.34 0.29
N GLY A 210 10.95 -42.07 1.19
CA GLY A 210 11.60 -42.63 2.37
C GLY A 210 11.97 -44.10 2.17
N TRP A 211 13.13 -44.53 2.67
CA TRP A 211 13.57 -45.94 2.70
C TRP A 211 13.84 -46.35 4.14
N LYS A 212 13.10 -47.34 4.59
CA LYS A 212 13.19 -47.94 5.97
C LYS A 212 13.07 -46.89 7.08
N ASP A 213 12.39 -45.78 6.83
CA ASP A 213 12.26 -44.62 7.74
C ASP A 213 13.62 -44.07 8.24
N ALA A 214 14.70 -44.36 7.54
CA ALA A 214 16.06 -43.96 7.89
C ALA A 214 16.70 -43.01 6.86
N LEU A 215 16.31 -43.11 5.59
CA LEU A 215 16.82 -42.27 4.51
C LEU A 215 15.65 -41.65 3.76
N PHE A 216 15.73 -40.34 3.56
CA PHE A 216 14.68 -39.59 2.85
C PHE A 216 15.28 -38.79 1.71
N LEU A 217 14.69 -38.90 0.53
CA LEU A 217 15.00 -38.07 -0.63
C LEU A 217 13.82 -37.12 -0.89
N ASP A 218 14.10 -35.83 -0.81
CA ASP A 218 13.14 -34.75 -1.07
C ASP A 218 13.41 -34.14 -2.45
N LEU A 219 12.39 -34.08 -3.27
CA LEU A 219 12.41 -33.50 -4.60
C LEU A 219 11.34 -32.43 -4.70
N THR A 220 11.68 -31.26 -5.19
CA THR A 220 10.68 -30.23 -5.54
C THR A 220 10.97 -29.62 -6.90
N ALA A 221 9.92 -29.28 -7.60
CA ALA A 221 9.99 -28.54 -8.86
C ALA A 221 8.81 -27.60 -8.96
N ARG A 222 9.06 -26.36 -9.40
CA ARG A 222 8.02 -25.35 -9.66
C ARG A 222 8.37 -24.58 -10.91
N ASN A 223 7.37 -24.29 -11.71
CA ASN A 223 7.51 -23.34 -12.82
C ASN A 223 6.43 -22.26 -12.74
N ASP A 224 6.85 -21.01 -12.78
CA ASP A 224 5.98 -19.84 -12.69
C ASP A 224 6.02 -19.03 -13.98
N TRP A 225 4.84 -18.63 -14.49
CA TRP A 225 4.67 -17.72 -15.61
C TRP A 225 4.00 -16.43 -15.12
N SER A 226 4.63 -15.29 -15.40
CA SER A 226 4.09 -13.98 -15.02
C SER A 226 3.70 -13.16 -16.24
N SER A 227 2.50 -12.56 -16.21
CA SER A 227 2.04 -11.66 -17.27
C SER A 227 2.92 -10.43 -17.45
N THR A 228 3.68 -10.02 -16.41
CA THR A 228 4.59 -8.88 -16.49
C THR A 228 5.79 -9.11 -17.41
N LEU A 229 6.10 -10.38 -17.71
CA LEU A 229 7.19 -10.76 -18.60
C LEU A 229 6.75 -10.87 -20.06
N SER A 230 5.45 -10.84 -20.34
CA SER A 230 4.92 -10.99 -21.71
C SER A 230 5.32 -9.83 -22.64
N HIS A 231 5.66 -8.67 -22.07
CA HIS A 231 6.08 -7.47 -22.81
C HIS A 231 7.60 -7.29 -22.90
N THR A 232 8.37 -8.22 -22.35
CA THR A 232 9.83 -8.20 -22.45
C THR A 232 10.27 -9.00 -23.67
N ASN A 233 11.41 -8.62 -24.27
CA ASN A 233 12.05 -9.41 -25.34
C ASN A 233 12.75 -10.68 -24.79
N SER A 234 12.50 -11.04 -23.53
CA SER A 234 13.03 -12.27 -22.92
C SER A 234 12.43 -13.49 -23.60
N VAL A 235 13.29 -14.40 -24.00
CA VAL A 235 12.91 -15.70 -24.60
C VAL A 235 12.23 -16.58 -23.55
N ASP A 236 12.63 -16.44 -22.28
CA ASP A 236 12.12 -17.22 -21.17
C ASP A 236 10.96 -16.47 -20.47
N LYS A 237 9.75 -16.92 -20.74
CA LYS A 237 8.51 -16.39 -20.12
C LYS A 237 8.15 -17.08 -18.80
N GLY A 238 8.93 -18.07 -18.39
CA GLY A 238 8.72 -18.87 -17.20
C GLY A 238 10.00 -19.05 -16.39
N PHE A 239 9.87 -19.18 -15.08
CA PHE A 239 10.97 -19.45 -14.17
C PHE A 239 10.81 -20.83 -13.55
N PHE A 240 11.81 -21.66 -13.73
CA PHE A 240 11.86 -23.01 -13.17
C PHE A 240 12.73 -23.06 -11.93
N TYR A 241 12.20 -23.64 -10.87
CA TYR A 241 12.85 -23.76 -9.56
C TYR A 241 12.90 -25.22 -9.12
N PRO A 242 13.98 -25.96 -9.40
CA PRO A 242 14.20 -27.31 -8.86
C PRO A 242 14.88 -27.26 -7.51
N SER A 243 14.60 -28.26 -6.65
CA SER A 243 15.33 -28.51 -5.42
C SER A 243 15.44 -29.98 -5.14
N VAL A 244 16.57 -30.42 -4.60
CA VAL A 244 16.85 -31.79 -4.18
C VAL A 244 17.45 -31.72 -2.77
N GLY A 245 16.96 -32.58 -1.86
CA GLY A 245 17.44 -32.76 -0.48
C GLY A 245 17.60 -34.21 -0.15
N LEU A 246 18.52 -34.57 0.75
CA LEU A 246 18.80 -35.92 1.25
C LEU A 246 18.98 -35.89 2.76
#